data_deb83223d52ebe033c82bf1195418895
#
_entry.id   deb83223d52ebe033c82bf1195418895
#
_cell.length_a   1.000
_cell.length_b   1.000
_cell.length_c   1.000
_cell.angle_alpha   90.00
_cell.angle_beta   90.00
_cell.angle_gamma   90.00
#
_symmetry.space_group_name_H-M   'P 1'
#
loop_
_entity.id
_entity.type
_entity.pdbx_description
1 polymer ?
#
loop_
_entity_poly.entity_id
_entity_poly.type
_entity_poly.pdbx_seq_one_letter_code
_entity_poly.pdbx_strand_id
1 'polypeptide(L)'
;NFKGKIIHPGTDCEMDEDGYGVSKKIASDWIVKSGSNTKIIKTSIIGPELHSRVSLLEWFLYQTGEVEGYTKAIWNGVTTLEWAKQCKNIINNWEVTPTLTILYSNNISKFNLLLTIQECCQKSDVIVIPKELGKDKSLKGNVRVKDIKEQIIELFKFYKK
;
A
#
# COMPACT_ATOMS: atom_id res chain seq x y z
N ASN A 1 -19.71 24.66 -1.78
CA ASN A 1 -18.23 24.57 -1.80
C ASN A 1 -17.73 24.05 -0.45
N PHE A 2 -17.12 22.86 -0.45
CA PHE A 2 -16.50 22.29 0.74
C PHE A 2 -15.21 23.07 1.07
N LYS A 3 -15.10 23.55 2.31
CA LYS A 3 -13.92 24.33 2.80
C LYS A 3 -12.97 23.51 3.67
N GLY A 4 -13.23 22.22 3.85
CA GLY A 4 -12.43 21.34 4.70
C GLY A 4 -11.16 20.83 4.02
N LYS A 5 -10.35 20.10 4.79
CA LYS A 5 -9.16 19.38 4.33
C LYS A 5 -9.60 18.11 3.61
N ILE A 6 -9.05 17.83 2.43
CA ILE A 6 -9.33 16.63 1.63
C ILE A 6 -8.03 15.85 1.46
N ILE A 7 -8.03 14.55 1.77
CA ILE A 7 -6.95 13.64 1.42
C ILE A 7 -7.44 12.74 0.29
N HIS A 8 -6.75 12.78 -0.85
CA HIS A 8 -6.99 11.92 -2.00
C HIS A 8 -6.04 10.72 -1.97
N PRO A 9 -6.54 9.47 -1.95
CA PRO A 9 -5.69 8.29 -2.04
C PRO A 9 -5.23 8.08 -3.48
N GLY A 10 -3.95 8.32 -3.76
CA GLY A 10 -3.26 7.93 -5.00
C GLY A 10 -2.81 6.46 -4.95
N THR A 11 -2.35 5.91 -6.07
CA THR A 11 -1.97 4.50 -6.21
C THR A 11 -0.74 4.33 -7.10
N ASP A 12 0.01 3.23 -6.92
CA ASP A 12 1.06 2.79 -7.84
C ASP A 12 0.52 2.42 -9.23
N CYS A 13 -0.77 2.04 -9.32
CA CYS A 13 -1.44 1.74 -10.59
C CYS A 13 -1.65 2.94 -11.51
N GLU A 14 -1.37 4.18 -11.08
CA GLU A 14 -1.39 5.37 -11.97
C GLU A 14 -0.39 5.27 -13.14
N MET A 15 0.53 4.31 -13.11
CA MET A 15 1.46 3.99 -14.20
C MET A 15 0.90 2.93 -15.17
N ASP A 16 -0.24 2.31 -14.84
CA ASP A 16 -0.88 1.30 -15.69
C ASP A 16 -1.79 1.98 -16.72
N GLU A 17 -1.93 1.37 -17.91
CA GLU A 17 -2.76 1.88 -19.01
C GLU A 17 -4.22 1.41 -18.93
N ASP A 18 -4.61 0.77 -17.82
CA ASP A 18 -6.00 0.36 -17.59
C ASP A 18 -6.89 1.54 -17.17
N GLY A 19 -8.20 1.36 -17.26
CA GLY A 19 -9.18 2.42 -16.92
C GLY A 19 -9.09 2.89 -15.47
N TYR A 20 -8.68 2.02 -14.54
CA TYR A 20 -8.48 2.38 -13.13
C TYR A 20 -7.25 3.28 -12.97
N GLY A 21 -6.09 2.84 -13.45
CA GLY A 21 -4.85 3.61 -13.37
C GLY A 21 -4.96 4.97 -14.03
N VAL A 22 -5.52 5.02 -15.24
CA VAL A 22 -5.75 6.27 -16.00
C VAL A 22 -6.67 7.22 -15.23
N SER A 23 -7.79 6.75 -14.67
CA SER A 23 -8.72 7.60 -13.91
C SER A 23 -8.09 8.17 -12.65
N LYS A 24 -7.30 7.37 -11.93
CA LYS A 24 -6.55 7.82 -10.74
C LYS A 24 -5.49 8.85 -11.09
N LYS A 25 -4.78 8.65 -12.19
CA LYS A 25 -3.78 9.59 -12.69
C LYS A 25 -4.40 10.94 -13.06
N ILE A 26 -5.50 10.94 -13.81
CA ILE A 26 -6.22 12.17 -14.18
C ILE A 26 -6.62 12.95 -12.92
N ALA A 27 -7.17 12.29 -11.90
CA ALA A 27 -7.56 12.93 -10.65
C ALA A 27 -6.35 13.54 -9.92
N SER A 28 -5.24 12.80 -9.82
CA SER A 28 -4.00 13.29 -9.18
C SER A 28 -3.42 14.48 -9.92
N ASP A 29 -3.33 14.43 -11.25
CA ASP A 29 -2.82 15.52 -12.11
C ASP A 29 -3.69 16.78 -11.98
N TRP A 30 -5.02 16.61 -11.94
CA TRP A 30 -5.95 17.72 -11.75
C TRP A 30 -5.79 18.39 -10.38
N ILE A 31 -5.69 17.61 -9.30
CA ILE A 31 -5.47 18.13 -7.94
C ILE A 31 -4.19 18.95 -7.86
N VAL A 32 -3.09 18.44 -8.42
CA VAL A 32 -1.79 19.13 -8.42
C VAL A 32 -1.88 20.45 -9.19
N LYS A 33 -2.57 20.47 -10.35
CA LYS A 33 -2.69 21.66 -11.19
C LYS A 33 -3.66 22.71 -10.67
N SER A 34 -4.73 22.29 -9.99
CA SER A 34 -5.81 23.19 -9.56
C SER A 34 -5.46 24.07 -8.36
N GLY A 35 -4.38 23.76 -7.63
CA GLY A 35 -4.05 24.44 -6.36
C GLY A 35 -5.12 24.25 -5.27
N SER A 36 -5.96 23.20 -5.38
CA SER A 36 -7.02 22.92 -4.42
C SER A 36 -6.47 22.61 -3.03
N ASN A 37 -7.30 22.82 -2.00
CA ASN A 37 -6.97 22.44 -0.61
C ASN A 37 -7.07 20.91 -0.41
N THR A 38 -6.41 20.17 -1.31
CA THR A 38 -6.38 18.70 -1.31
C THR A 38 -4.93 18.23 -1.24
N LYS A 39 -4.66 17.26 -0.37
CA LYS A 39 -3.37 16.56 -0.31
C LYS A 39 -3.53 15.17 -0.90
N ILE A 40 -2.56 14.71 -1.67
CA ILE A 40 -2.52 13.36 -2.25
C ILE A 40 -1.55 12.53 -1.44
N ILE A 41 -1.98 11.35 -1.00
CA ILE A 41 -1.10 10.30 -0.48
C ILE A 41 -1.06 9.18 -1.51
N LYS A 42 0.03 9.11 -2.28
CA LYS A 42 0.26 8.08 -3.29
C LYS A 42 1.08 6.95 -2.71
N THR A 43 0.57 5.73 -2.79
CA THR A 43 1.25 4.50 -2.36
C THR A 43 0.46 3.27 -2.84
N SER A 44 1.04 2.09 -2.70
CA SER A 44 0.32 0.82 -2.74
C SER A 44 0.00 0.37 -1.31
N ILE A 45 -1.17 -0.21 -1.07
CA ILE A 45 -1.65 -0.50 0.28
C ILE A 45 -2.00 -1.98 0.41
N ILE A 46 -1.60 -2.60 1.55
CA ILE A 46 -2.07 -3.91 1.98
C ILE A 46 -2.71 -3.83 3.37
N GLY A 47 -3.75 -4.62 3.60
CA GLY A 47 -4.40 -4.68 4.91
C GLY A 47 -5.67 -5.51 4.87
N PRO A 48 -6.33 -5.66 6.02
CA PRO A 48 -7.61 -6.36 6.11
C PRO A 48 -8.70 -5.66 5.28
N GLU A 49 -9.61 -6.46 4.74
CA GLU A 49 -10.81 -6.00 4.04
C GLU A 49 -12.03 -6.23 4.90
N LEU A 50 -13.02 -5.32 4.81
CA LEU A 50 -14.24 -5.41 5.61
C LEU A 50 -15.24 -6.42 5.04
N HIS A 51 -15.29 -6.59 3.72
CA HIS A 51 -16.38 -7.31 3.05
C HIS A 51 -15.93 -8.25 1.92
N SER A 52 -14.63 -8.30 1.63
CA SER A 52 -14.10 -9.14 0.54
C SER A 52 -12.80 -9.83 0.95
N ARG A 53 -12.28 -10.71 0.09
CA ARG A 53 -11.05 -11.48 0.31
C ARG A 53 -10.18 -11.47 -0.94
N VAL A 54 -10.17 -10.36 -1.67
CA VAL A 54 -9.49 -10.23 -2.95
C VAL A 54 -8.14 -9.51 -2.84
N SER A 55 -7.93 -8.72 -1.77
CA SER A 55 -6.62 -8.11 -1.53
C SER A 55 -5.58 -9.14 -1.12
N LEU A 56 -4.31 -8.83 -1.39
CA LEU A 56 -3.20 -9.77 -1.17
C LEU A 56 -3.17 -10.35 0.26
N LEU A 57 -3.38 -9.52 1.28
CA LEU A 57 -3.34 -9.97 2.67
C LEU A 57 -4.49 -10.93 2.98
N GLU A 58 -5.73 -10.52 2.73
CA GLU A 58 -6.91 -11.34 3.00
C GLU A 58 -6.89 -12.63 2.16
N TRP A 59 -6.60 -12.51 0.85
CA TRP A 59 -6.45 -13.67 -0.01
C TRP A 59 -5.44 -14.68 0.57
N PHE A 60 -4.25 -14.22 0.98
CA PHE A 60 -3.20 -15.11 1.48
C PHE A 60 -3.58 -15.76 2.82
N LEU A 61 -4.24 -15.03 3.72
CA LEU A 61 -4.67 -15.57 5.02
C LEU A 61 -5.67 -16.74 4.89
N TYR A 62 -6.42 -16.78 3.79
CA TYR A 62 -7.37 -17.86 3.49
C TYR A 62 -6.82 -19.00 2.61
N GLN A 63 -5.58 -18.89 2.13
CA GLN A 63 -4.96 -19.98 1.36
C GLN A 63 -4.53 -21.13 2.28
N THR A 64 -4.49 -22.35 1.71
CA THR A 64 -3.90 -23.55 2.30
C THR A 64 -3.14 -24.30 1.23
N GLY A 65 -2.18 -25.16 1.60
CA GLY A 65 -1.36 -25.90 0.65
C GLY A 65 -0.34 -25.02 -0.07
N GLU A 66 -0.15 -25.20 -1.37
CA GLU A 66 0.87 -24.50 -2.16
C GLU A 66 0.33 -23.23 -2.79
N VAL A 67 1.06 -22.11 -2.64
CA VAL A 67 0.78 -20.85 -3.32
C VAL A 67 2.01 -20.29 -4.00
N GLU A 68 1.83 -19.72 -5.21
CA GLU A 68 2.93 -19.10 -5.95
C GLU A 68 3.24 -17.69 -5.43
N GLY A 69 4.50 -17.43 -5.11
CA GLY A 69 5.01 -16.11 -4.79
C GLY A 69 5.89 -15.57 -5.92
N TYR A 70 5.58 -14.38 -6.44
CA TYR A 70 6.27 -13.81 -7.61
C TYR A 70 7.56 -13.10 -7.20
N THR A 71 8.72 -13.59 -7.67
CA THR A 71 10.06 -13.09 -7.32
C THR A 71 10.44 -11.81 -8.05
N LYS A 72 9.83 -11.55 -9.23
CA LYS A 72 10.09 -10.34 -10.04
C LYS A 72 9.05 -9.23 -9.80
N ALA A 73 7.96 -9.51 -9.08
CA ALA A 73 6.98 -8.50 -8.70
C ALA A 73 7.46 -7.71 -7.48
N ILE A 74 8.27 -6.69 -7.71
CA ILE A 74 8.79 -5.84 -6.64
C ILE A 74 7.74 -4.81 -6.22
N TRP A 75 7.64 -4.59 -4.92
CA TRP A 75 6.66 -3.74 -4.27
C TRP A 75 7.30 -3.03 -3.07
N ASN A 76 6.87 -1.82 -2.72
CA ASN A 76 7.37 -1.05 -1.58
C ASN A 76 6.29 -0.17 -0.92
N GLY A 77 5.05 -0.63 -0.97
CA GLY A 77 3.92 0.09 -0.38
C GLY A 77 3.88 0.01 1.15
N VAL A 78 2.70 0.26 1.71
CA VAL A 78 2.47 0.38 3.15
C VAL A 78 1.29 -0.47 3.61
N THR A 79 1.16 -0.66 4.93
CA THR A 79 -0.07 -1.24 5.50
C THR A 79 -1.17 -0.18 5.64
N THR A 80 -2.44 -0.62 5.71
CA THR A 80 -3.58 0.27 5.98
C THR A 80 -3.42 1.04 7.29
N LEU A 81 -2.81 0.44 8.32
CA LEU A 81 -2.53 1.10 9.59
C LEU A 81 -1.48 2.21 9.43
N GLU A 82 -0.40 1.95 8.69
CA GLU A 82 0.62 2.97 8.43
C GLU A 82 0.05 4.11 7.58
N TRP A 83 -0.76 3.80 6.57
CA TRP A 83 -1.45 4.82 5.79
C TRP A 83 -2.32 5.72 6.66
N ALA A 84 -3.09 5.15 7.60
CA ALA A 84 -3.92 5.92 8.54
C ALA A 84 -3.08 6.82 9.46
N LYS A 85 -1.91 6.34 9.94
CA LYS A 85 -0.97 7.17 10.71
C LYS A 85 -0.45 8.35 9.90
N GLN A 86 -0.13 8.12 8.62
CA GLN A 86 0.33 9.19 7.73
C GLN A 86 -0.79 10.18 7.40
N CYS A 87 -2.04 9.75 7.23
CA CYS A 87 -3.19 10.64 7.13
C CYS A 87 -3.29 11.57 8.36
N LYS A 88 -3.22 11.00 9.57
CA LYS A 88 -3.24 11.79 10.81
C LYS A 88 -2.09 12.80 10.87
N ASN A 89 -0.88 12.37 10.50
CA ASN A 89 0.29 13.24 10.46
C ASN A 89 0.08 14.42 9.49
N ILE A 90 -0.40 14.16 8.28
CA ILE A 90 -0.69 15.19 7.26
C ILE A 90 -1.78 16.16 7.74
N ILE A 91 -2.85 15.66 8.37
CA ILE A 91 -3.91 16.52 8.93
C ILE A 91 -3.36 17.49 9.97
N ASN A 92 -2.47 17.00 10.84
CA ASN A 92 -1.85 17.82 11.90
C ASN A 92 -0.82 18.82 11.36
N ASN A 93 -0.17 18.53 10.24
CA ASN A 93 0.88 19.33 9.62
C ASN A 93 0.47 19.88 8.24
N TRP A 94 -0.80 20.21 8.07
CA TRP A 94 -1.43 20.49 6.77
C TRP A 94 -0.71 21.55 5.96
N GLU A 95 -0.38 22.68 6.59
CA GLU A 95 0.18 23.86 5.92
C GLU A 95 1.60 23.62 5.38
N VAL A 96 2.37 22.76 6.06
CA VAL A 96 3.75 22.45 5.66
C VAL A 96 3.87 21.18 4.82
N THR A 97 2.79 20.42 4.69
CA THR A 97 2.77 19.19 3.87
C THR A 97 2.64 19.54 2.39
N PRO A 98 3.45 18.96 1.49
CA PRO A 98 3.30 19.17 0.06
C PRO A 98 1.95 18.63 -0.46
N THR A 99 1.50 19.12 -1.62
CA THR A 99 0.27 18.63 -2.27
C THR A 99 0.36 17.13 -2.60
N LEU A 100 1.54 16.63 -2.98
CA LEU A 100 1.78 15.23 -3.30
C LEU A 100 2.81 14.62 -2.33
N THR A 101 2.36 13.66 -1.54
CA THR A 101 3.19 12.80 -0.71
C THR A 101 3.19 11.39 -1.29
N ILE A 102 4.35 10.85 -1.62
CA ILE A 102 4.53 9.49 -2.11
C ILE A 102 5.22 8.67 -1.03
N LEU A 103 4.44 7.80 -0.38
CA LEU A 103 4.95 6.93 0.68
C LEU A 103 5.60 5.68 0.09
N TYR A 104 6.71 5.27 0.67
CA TYR A 104 7.36 4.00 0.32
C TYR A 104 8.06 3.38 1.53
N SER A 105 8.08 2.04 1.57
CA SER A 105 8.86 1.24 2.50
C SER A 105 10.11 0.67 1.79
N ASN A 106 10.73 -0.37 2.36
CA ASN A 106 11.75 -1.13 1.67
C ASN A 106 11.18 -1.89 0.45
N ASN A 107 11.98 -2.02 -0.60
CA ASN A 107 11.63 -2.85 -1.74
C ASN A 107 11.62 -4.33 -1.33
N ILE A 108 10.55 -5.04 -1.68
CA ILE A 108 10.38 -6.46 -1.39
C ILE A 108 9.65 -7.13 -2.57
N SER A 109 10.04 -8.36 -2.94
CA SER A 109 9.27 -9.14 -3.90
C SER A 109 7.96 -9.64 -3.27
N LYS A 110 6.92 -9.88 -4.07
CA LYS A 110 5.69 -10.49 -3.55
C LYS A 110 5.93 -11.86 -2.94
N PHE A 111 6.91 -12.63 -3.43
CA PHE A 111 7.35 -13.87 -2.79
C PHE A 111 7.80 -13.62 -1.34
N ASN A 112 8.76 -12.72 -1.13
CA ASN A 112 9.27 -12.40 0.21
C ASN A 112 8.22 -11.72 1.09
N LEU A 113 7.29 -10.94 0.50
CA LEU A 113 6.19 -10.34 1.22
C LEU A 113 5.25 -11.40 1.80
N LEU A 114 4.91 -12.44 1.02
CA LEU A 114 4.09 -13.57 1.50
C LEU A 114 4.80 -14.33 2.62
N LEU A 115 6.10 -14.60 2.49
CA LEU A 115 6.90 -15.21 3.57
C LEU A 115 6.91 -14.35 4.84
N THR A 116 7.02 -13.03 4.69
CA THR A 116 6.98 -12.08 5.83
C THR A 116 5.62 -12.11 6.52
N ILE A 117 4.53 -12.12 5.76
CA ILE A 117 3.17 -12.25 6.31
C ILE A 117 3.02 -13.58 7.03
N GLN A 118 3.45 -14.68 6.40
CA GLN A 118 3.42 -16.03 6.96
C GLN A 118 4.11 -16.11 8.32
N GLU A 119 5.33 -15.57 8.41
CA GLU A 119 6.10 -15.50 9.66
C GLU A 119 5.36 -14.68 10.73
N CYS A 120 4.88 -13.49 10.39
CA CYS A 120 4.23 -12.59 11.34
C CYS A 120 2.91 -13.12 11.90
N CYS A 121 2.13 -13.88 11.11
CA CYS A 121 0.86 -14.47 11.55
C CYS A 121 0.98 -15.94 11.98
N GLN A 122 2.18 -16.52 11.93
CA GLN A 122 2.46 -17.94 12.28
C GLN A 122 1.63 -18.94 11.46
N LYS A 123 1.43 -18.65 10.17
CA LYS A 123 0.62 -19.48 9.25
C LYS A 123 1.45 -20.67 8.72
N SER A 124 1.17 -21.86 9.25
CA SER A 124 1.94 -23.10 8.95
C SER A 124 1.28 -24.02 7.91
N ASP A 125 0.06 -23.72 7.48
CA ASP A 125 -0.75 -24.53 6.56
C ASP A 125 -0.56 -24.14 5.08
N VAL A 126 0.41 -23.27 4.78
CA VAL A 126 0.74 -22.80 3.43
C VAL A 126 2.23 -22.98 3.14
N ILE A 127 2.55 -23.41 1.92
CA ILE A 127 3.91 -23.45 1.38
C ILE A 127 3.97 -22.42 0.25
N VAL A 128 4.82 -21.39 0.40
CA VAL A 128 5.01 -20.37 -0.65
C VAL A 128 6.10 -20.85 -1.62
N ILE A 129 5.74 -21.05 -2.87
CA ILE A 129 6.64 -21.51 -3.94
C ILE A 129 7.11 -20.32 -4.77
N PRO A 130 8.43 -20.12 -4.97
CA PRO A 130 8.95 -19.02 -5.77
C PRO A 130 8.61 -19.23 -7.26
N LYS A 131 8.12 -18.17 -7.91
CA LYS A 131 7.87 -18.14 -9.35
C LYS A 131 8.50 -16.90 -9.99
N GLU A 132 9.28 -17.10 -11.05
CA GLU A 132 9.96 -16.00 -11.76
C GLU A 132 9.01 -15.19 -12.65
N LEU A 133 8.00 -14.59 -12.04
CA LEU A 133 7.01 -13.75 -12.70
C LEU A 133 6.90 -12.37 -12.01
N GLY A 134 6.24 -11.46 -12.72
CA GLY A 134 5.87 -10.13 -12.22
C GLY A 134 6.67 -8.98 -12.82
N LYS A 135 6.27 -7.78 -12.45
CA LYS A 135 6.93 -6.52 -12.83
C LYS A 135 7.28 -5.74 -11.58
N ASP A 136 8.33 -4.95 -11.65
CA ASP A 136 8.67 -3.97 -10.62
C ASP A 136 7.64 -2.83 -10.65
N LYS A 137 6.91 -2.67 -9.56
CA LYS A 137 5.94 -1.58 -9.30
C LYS A 137 6.36 -0.74 -8.10
N SER A 138 7.64 -0.76 -7.73
CA SER A 138 8.14 0.06 -6.63
C SER A 138 8.05 1.53 -6.98
N LEU A 139 7.55 2.33 -6.04
CA LEU A 139 7.44 3.77 -6.19
C LEU A 139 8.75 4.46 -5.79
N LYS A 140 9.14 5.47 -6.58
CA LYS A 140 10.16 6.44 -6.17
C LYS A 140 9.48 7.51 -5.33
N GLY A 141 9.52 7.32 -4.01
CA GLY A 141 8.81 8.17 -3.08
C GLY A 141 9.62 9.33 -2.53
N ASN A 142 8.95 10.29 -1.90
CA ASN A 142 9.53 11.41 -1.17
C ASN A 142 9.43 11.28 0.36
N VAL A 143 8.65 10.31 0.88
CA VAL A 143 8.54 10.03 2.31
C VAL A 143 8.75 8.54 2.55
N ARG A 144 9.90 8.18 3.12
CA ARG A 144 10.16 6.82 3.57
C ARG A 144 9.49 6.58 4.91
N VAL A 145 8.80 5.44 5.02
CA VAL A 145 8.20 4.95 6.27
C VAL A 145 8.97 3.73 6.78
N LYS A 146 8.51 3.14 7.88
CA LYS A 146 9.08 1.90 8.44
C LYS A 146 9.13 0.78 7.42
N ASP A 147 10.03 -0.17 7.64
CA ASP A 147 10.11 -1.37 6.82
C ASP A 147 8.83 -2.21 6.95
N ILE A 148 8.45 -2.88 5.86
CA ILE A 148 7.15 -3.56 5.76
C ILE A 148 6.95 -4.64 6.84
N LYS A 149 8.01 -5.33 7.27
CA LYS A 149 7.92 -6.32 8.35
C LYS A 149 7.45 -5.69 9.66
N GLU A 150 8.01 -4.53 10.02
CA GLU A 150 7.60 -3.80 11.22
C GLU A 150 6.13 -3.35 11.12
N GLN A 151 5.74 -2.84 9.96
CA GLN A 151 4.37 -2.41 9.71
C GLN A 151 3.37 -3.57 9.81
N ILE A 152 3.72 -4.77 9.31
CA ILE A 152 2.87 -5.97 9.39
C ILE A 152 2.74 -6.42 10.85
N ILE A 153 3.82 -6.42 11.64
CA ILE A 153 3.79 -6.74 13.06
C ILE A 153 2.87 -5.77 13.81
N GLU A 154 2.97 -4.46 13.54
CA GLU A 154 2.11 -3.45 14.15
C GLU A 154 0.64 -3.64 13.75
N LEU A 155 0.38 -3.95 12.46
CA LEU A 155 -0.95 -4.21 11.94
C LEU A 155 -1.62 -5.38 12.67
N PHE A 156 -0.94 -6.53 12.77
CA PHE A 156 -1.49 -7.70 13.47
C PHE A 156 -1.69 -7.45 14.98
N LYS A 157 -0.80 -6.71 15.62
CA LYS A 157 -1.00 -6.30 17.03
C LYS A 157 -2.22 -5.40 17.20
N PHE A 158 -2.49 -4.52 16.25
CA PHE A 158 -3.64 -3.62 16.28
C PHE A 158 -4.97 -4.37 16.15
N TYR A 159 -5.05 -5.38 15.28
CA TYR A 159 -6.26 -6.15 15.03
C TYR A 159 -6.48 -7.31 16.02
N LYS A 160 -5.47 -7.73 16.78
CA LYS A 160 -5.62 -8.75 17.84
C LYS A 160 -6.16 -8.20 19.17
N LYS A 161 -6.43 -6.89 19.22
CA LYS A 161 -7.11 -6.26 20.35
C LYS A 161 -8.61 -6.34 20.14
#